data_f6f9e76c7e01ebb16411c6b07b64f2db
#
_entry.id   f6f9e76c7e01ebb16411c6b07b64f2db
#
_cell.length_a   1.000
_cell.length_b   1.000
_cell.length_c   1.000
_cell.angle_alpha   90.00
_cell.angle_beta   90.00
_cell.angle_gamma   90.00
#
_symmetry.space_group_name_H-M   'P 1'
#
loop_
_entity.id
_entity.type
_entity.pdbx_description
1 polymer ?
#
loop_
_entity_poly.entity_id
_entity_poly.type
_entity_poly.pdbx_seq_one_letter_code
_entity_poly.pdbx_strand_id
1 'polypeptide(L)'
;MGLFDGVLGGIVGAGMVTVVNDVIEKHGGLQGVVNEFERNGLGATVKSWVGTGPNQPISPADVHRALGPDLLQQLSEKSGLSVQDLTERLSHVLPQAVDRLTPNGAIPKA
;
A
#
# COMPACT_ATOMS: atom_id res chain seq x y z
N MET A 1 17.13 -2.45 6.66
CA MET A 1 16.19 -3.48 6.23
C MET A 1 14.91 -3.38 7.03
N GLY A 2 13.80 -3.42 6.34
CA GLY A 2 12.52 -3.32 6.99
C GLY A 2 12.07 -4.64 7.59
N LEU A 3 11.28 -4.57 8.64
CA LEU A 3 10.67 -5.73 9.27
C LEU A 3 9.84 -6.55 8.27
N PHE A 4 9.28 -5.86 7.28
CA PHE A 4 8.35 -6.46 6.33
C PHE A 4 9.02 -7.01 5.07
N ASP A 5 10.32 -6.84 4.90
CA ASP A 5 11.00 -7.22 3.65
C ASP A 5 10.84 -8.70 3.36
N GLY A 6 10.97 -9.55 4.39
CA GLY A 6 10.81 -10.98 4.22
C GLY A 6 9.39 -11.40 3.87
N VAL A 7 8.39 -10.66 4.37
CA VAL A 7 6.98 -10.94 4.09
C VAL A 7 6.60 -10.47 2.69
N LEU A 8 7.00 -9.24 2.34
CA LEU A 8 6.59 -8.61 1.09
C LEU A 8 7.41 -9.07 -0.11
N GLY A 9 8.67 -9.42 0.09
CA GLY A 9 9.56 -9.79 -1.01
C GLY A 9 9.06 -10.95 -1.85
N GLY A 10 8.36 -11.90 -1.24
CA GLY A 10 7.82 -13.05 -1.94
C GLY A 10 6.52 -12.77 -2.70
N ILE A 11 5.89 -11.62 -2.44
CA ILE A 11 4.62 -11.27 -3.04
C ILE A 11 4.79 -10.23 -4.15
N VAL A 12 5.62 -9.22 -3.90
CA VAL A 12 5.62 -8.00 -4.70
C VAL A 12 6.92 -7.77 -5.46
N GLY A 13 7.94 -8.58 -5.18
CA GLY A 13 9.26 -8.39 -5.75
C GLY A 13 10.06 -7.31 -5.02
N ALA A 14 11.39 -7.37 -5.16
CA ALA A 14 12.30 -6.52 -4.37
C ALA A 14 12.10 -5.03 -4.63
N GLY A 15 11.87 -4.65 -5.89
CA GLY A 15 11.70 -3.22 -6.23
C GLY A 15 10.47 -2.60 -5.61
N MET A 16 9.39 -3.39 -5.51
CA MET A 16 8.13 -2.87 -4.95
C MET A 16 8.12 -2.90 -3.42
N VAL A 17 8.95 -3.73 -2.78
CA VAL A 17 9.06 -3.74 -1.32
C VAL A 17 9.43 -2.35 -0.80
N THR A 18 10.43 -1.72 -1.42
CA THR A 18 10.86 -0.38 -1.03
C THR A 18 9.71 0.63 -1.20
N VAL A 19 8.99 0.55 -2.32
CA VAL A 19 7.87 1.45 -2.58
C VAL A 19 6.78 1.28 -1.52
N VAL A 20 6.39 0.04 -1.22
CA VAL A 20 5.35 -0.23 -0.22
C VAL A 20 5.80 0.25 1.16
N ASN A 21 7.05 -0.03 1.54
CA ASN A 21 7.57 0.43 2.83
C ASN A 21 7.56 1.94 2.94
N ASP A 22 7.91 2.65 1.87
CA ASP A 22 7.87 4.11 1.86
C ASP A 22 6.45 4.64 2.03
N VAL A 23 5.47 4.01 1.36
CA VAL A 23 4.07 4.40 1.52
C VAL A 23 3.65 4.26 2.98
N ILE A 24 3.98 3.14 3.60
CA ILE A 24 3.61 2.89 5.00
C ILE A 24 4.29 3.90 5.92
N GLU A 25 5.59 4.14 5.73
CA GLU A 25 6.33 5.07 6.57
C GLU A 25 5.83 6.50 6.46
N LYS A 26 5.54 6.94 5.23
CA LYS A 26 5.07 8.31 4.99
C LYS A 26 3.71 8.58 5.64
N HIS A 27 2.95 7.54 5.89
CA HIS A 27 1.65 7.67 6.53
C HIS A 27 1.68 7.36 8.04
N GLY A 28 2.86 7.08 8.58
CA GLY A 28 2.99 6.79 10.01
C GLY A 28 2.60 5.37 10.40
N GLY A 29 2.72 4.42 9.47
CA GLY A 29 2.40 3.02 9.69
C GLY A 29 1.13 2.61 8.97
N LEU A 30 0.76 1.35 9.13
CA LEU A 30 -0.44 0.80 8.47
C LEU A 30 -1.71 1.54 8.87
N GLN A 31 -1.83 1.91 10.15
CA GLN A 31 -3.01 2.66 10.60
C GLN A 31 -3.13 4.00 9.86
N GLY A 32 -2.00 4.66 9.63
CA GLY A 32 -1.97 5.91 8.87
C GLY A 32 -2.43 5.72 7.43
N VAL A 33 -2.03 4.60 6.81
CA VAL A 33 -2.48 4.26 5.45
C VAL A 33 -4.00 4.08 5.45
N VAL A 34 -4.54 3.33 6.40
CA VAL A 34 -5.98 3.11 6.51
C VAL A 34 -6.71 4.45 6.67
N ASN A 35 -6.19 5.31 7.55
CA ASN A 35 -6.81 6.62 7.79
C ASN A 35 -6.82 7.47 6.53
N GLU A 36 -5.74 7.45 5.76
CA GLU A 36 -5.66 8.24 4.53
C GLU A 36 -6.65 7.74 3.48
N PHE A 37 -6.78 6.42 3.35
CA PHE A 37 -7.76 5.84 2.43
C PHE A 37 -9.18 6.19 2.85
N GLU A 38 -9.45 6.17 4.16
CA GLU A 38 -10.77 6.56 4.67
C GLU A 38 -11.11 8.02 4.33
N ARG A 39 -10.14 8.92 4.46
CA ARG A 39 -10.34 10.33 4.13
C ARG A 39 -10.69 10.53 2.66
N ASN A 40 -10.26 9.62 1.81
CA ASN A 40 -10.49 9.71 0.36
C ASN A 40 -11.66 8.85 -0.11
N GLY A 41 -12.52 8.42 0.80
CA GLY A 41 -13.69 7.63 0.46
C GLY A 41 -13.42 6.17 0.15
N LEU A 42 -12.24 5.67 0.52
CA LEU A 42 -11.79 4.31 0.22
C LEU A 42 -11.72 3.44 1.48
N GLY A 43 -12.41 3.83 2.54
CA GLY A 43 -12.36 3.12 3.81
C GLY A 43 -12.82 1.67 3.72
N ALA A 44 -13.93 1.43 3.05
CA ALA A 44 -14.42 0.06 2.89
C ALA A 44 -13.45 -0.80 2.10
N THR A 45 -12.82 -0.22 1.08
CA THR A 45 -11.84 -0.93 0.26
C THR A 45 -10.64 -1.35 1.08
N VAL A 46 -10.01 -0.40 1.79
CA VAL A 46 -8.80 -0.72 2.58
C VAL A 46 -9.12 -1.65 3.73
N LYS A 47 -10.28 -1.53 4.35
CA LYS A 47 -10.67 -2.42 5.44
C LYS A 47 -10.86 -3.85 4.99
N SER A 48 -11.26 -4.06 3.72
CA SER A 48 -11.35 -5.40 3.19
C SER A 48 -9.99 -6.09 3.13
N TRP A 49 -8.91 -5.32 2.96
CA TRP A 49 -7.55 -5.87 2.93
C TRP A 49 -7.05 -6.24 4.33
N VAL A 50 -7.45 -5.49 5.33
CA VAL A 50 -7.09 -5.79 6.73
C VAL A 50 -7.87 -7.00 7.23
N GLY A 51 -9.11 -7.16 6.78
CA GLY A 51 -9.95 -8.26 7.22
C GLY A 51 -9.47 -9.62 6.73
N THR A 52 -10.17 -10.68 7.13
CA THR A 52 -9.83 -12.04 6.73
C THR A 52 -10.60 -12.51 5.50
N GLY A 53 -11.50 -11.68 4.99
CA GLY A 53 -12.27 -11.99 3.80
C GLY A 53 -11.55 -11.59 2.51
N PRO A 54 -12.24 -11.70 1.35
CA PRO A 54 -11.65 -11.32 0.08
C PRO A 54 -11.29 -9.84 0.02
N ASN A 55 -10.14 -9.55 -0.61
CA ASN A 55 -9.70 -8.17 -0.83
C ASN A 55 -10.48 -7.53 -1.96
N GLN A 56 -11.04 -6.35 -1.72
CA GLN A 56 -11.67 -5.59 -2.78
C GLN A 56 -10.61 -5.01 -3.71
N PRO A 57 -10.88 -4.97 -5.03
CA PRO A 57 -9.93 -4.37 -5.95
C PRO A 57 -9.89 -2.84 -5.80
N ILE A 58 -8.79 -2.25 -6.21
CA ILE A 58 -8.63 -0.80 -6.25
C ILE A 58 -8.08 -0.42 -7.64
N SER A 59 -8.57 0.69 -8.19
CA SER A 59 -8.10 1.17 -9.48
C SER A 59 -6.84 2.01 -9.32
N PRO A 60 -6.03 2.14 -10.40
CA PRO A 60 -4.90 3.07 -10.36
C PRO A 60 -5.32 4.51 -10.05
N ALA A 61 -6.47 4.96 -10.54
CA ALA A 61 -6.97 6.30 -10.25
C ALA A 61 -7.25 6.49 -8.76
N ASP A 62 -7.80 5.47 -8.10
CA ASP A 62 -8.05 5.53 -6.66
C ASP A 62 -6.75 5.51 -5.86
N VAL A 63 -5.74 4.76 -6.31
CA VAL A 63 -4.41 4.79 -5.69
C VAL A 63 -3.84 6.20 -5.78
N HIS A 64 -3.93 6.82 -6.95
CA HIS A 64 -3.45 8.19 -7.16
C HIS A 64 -4.15 9.15 -6.20
N ARG A 65 -5.46 9.03 -6.06
CA ARG A 65 -6.24 9.90 -5.19
C ARG A 65 -5.87 9.71 -3.72
N ALA A 66 -5.70 8.46 -3.30
CA ALA A 66 -5.40 8.16 -1.90
C ALA A 66 -4.00 8.59 -1.48
N LEU A 67 -3.00 8.37 -2.33
CA LEU A 67 -1.61 8.69 -2.00
C LEU A 67 -1.25 10.14 -2.30
N GLY A 68 -1.87 10.72 -3.30
CA GLY A 68 -1.62 12.11 -3.69
C GLY A 68 -0.45 12.26 -4.65
N PRO A 69 -0.44 13.36 -5.43
CA PRO A 69 0.58 13.56 -6.48
C PRO A 69 1.99 13.74 -5.94
N ASP A 70 2.13 14.39 -4.78
CA ASP A 70 3.47 14.69 -4.24
C ASP A 70 4.20 13.40 -3.83
N LEU A 71 3.51 12.51 -3.13
CA LEU A 71 4.11 11.25 -2.71
C LEU A 71 4.41 10.36 -3.92
N LEU A 72 3.48 10.31 -4.86
CA LEU A 72 3.68 9.52 -6.08
C LEU A 72 4.88 10.03 -6.89
N GLN A 73 5.07 11.34 -6.94
CA GLN A 73 6.24 11.91 -7.62
C GLN A 73 7.53 11.51 -6.93
N GLN A 74 7.56 11.55 -5.59
CA GLN A 74 8.73 11.12 -4.84
C GLN A 74 9.03 9.64 -5.06
N LEU A 75 8.01 8.80 -5.06
CA LEU A 75 8.18 7.37 -5.30
C LEU A 75 8.63 7.09 -6.73
N SER A 76 8.14 7.87 -7.69
CA SER A 76 8.57 7.76 -9.08
C SER A 76 10.06 8.02 -9.21
N GLU A 77 10.54 9.08 -8.57
CA GLU A 77 11.95 9.44 -8.61
C GLU A 77 12.83 8.37 -7.94
N LYS A 78 12.38 7.83 -6.82
CA LYS A 78 13.14 6.81 -6.08
C LYS A 78 13.18 5.47 -6.80
N SER A 79 12.08 5.08 -7.42
CA SER A 79 11.94 3.75 -8.02
C SER A 79 12.38 3.69 -9.46
N GLY A 80 12.43 4.85 -10.14
CA GLY A 80 12.68 4.88 -11.58
C GLY A 80 11.46 4.52 -12.42
N LEU A 81 10.30 4.34 -11.79
CA LEU A 81 9.05 4.04 -12.49
C LEU A 81 8.25 5.33 -12.69
N SER A 82 7.50 5.39 -13.79
CA SER A 82 6.58 6.51 -13.99
C SER A 82 5.46 6.47 -12.95
N VAL A 83 4.81 7.61 -12.72
CA VAL A 83 3.66 7.67 -11.82
C VAL A 83 2.57 6.71 -12.29
N GLN A 84 2.36 6.61 -13.60
CA GLN A 84 1.37 5.69 -14.16
C GLN A 84 1.71 4.24 -13.84
N ASP A 85 2.95 3.83 -14.04
CA ASP A 85 3.40 2.48 -13.72
C ASP A 85 3.29 2.19 -12.22
N LEU A 86 3.65 3.18 -11.40
CA LEU A 86 3.53 3.05 -9.95
C LEU A 86 2.09 2.78 -9.52
N THR A 87 1.15 3.58 -10.01
CA THR A 87 -0.24 3.43 -9.60
C THR A 87 -0.81 2.10 -10.06
N GLU A 88 -0.43 1.64 -11.27
CA GLU A 88 -0.84 0.33 -11.75
C GLU A 88 -0.30 -0.79 -10.88
N ARG A 89 1.01 -0.74 -10.58
CA ARG A 89 1.62 -1.78 -9.73
C ARG A 89 1.05 -1.76 -8.32
N LEU A 90 0.86 -0.57 -7.76
CA LEU A 90 0.30 -0.44 -6.42
C LEU A 90 -1.15 -0.92 -6.35
N SER A 91 -1.93 -0.75 -7.42
CA SER A 91 -3.29 -1.27 -7.43
C SER A 91 -3.35 -2.79 -7.31
N HIS A 92 -2.31 -3.49 -7.77
CA HIS A 92 -2.22 -4.94 -7.61
C HIS A 92 -1.52 -5.36 -6.33
N VAL A 93 -0.56 -4.56 -5.88
CA VAL A 93 0.32 -4.92 -4.77
C VAL A 93 -0.26 -4.54 -3.42
N LEU A 94 -0.89 -3.36 -3.30
CA LEU A 94 -1.37 -2.86 -2.01
C LEU A 94 -2.36 -3.80 -1.32
N PRO A 95 -3.38 -4.33 -2.02
CA PRO A 95 -4.29 -5.24 -1.34
C PRO A 95 -3.59 -6.46 -0.75
N GLN A 96 -2.69 -7.06 -1.52
CA GLN A 96 -1.94 -8.23 -1.05
C GLN A 96 -0.99 -7.89 0.07
N ALA A 97 -0.30 -6.75 -0.03
CA ALA A 97 0.67 -6.34 0.97
C ALA A 97 -0.01 -6.07 2.31
N VAL A 98 -1.12 -5.33 2.31
CA VAL A 98 -1.85 -5.05 3.54
C VAL A 98 -2.40 -6.34 4.15
N ASP A 99 -2.97 -7.22 3.32
CA ASP A 99 -3.51 -8.49 3.76
C ASP A 99 -2.43 -9.34 4.45
N ARG A 100 -1.25 -9.44 3.84
CA ARG A 100 -0.14 -10.22 4.40
C ARG A 100 0.44 -9.62 5.68
N LEU A 101 0.37 -8.30 5.82
CA LEU A 101 0.86 -7.62 7.01
C LEU A 101 -0.17 -7.62 8.15
N THR A 102 -1.38 -8.09 7.88
CA THR A 102 -2.46 -8.16 8.87
C THR A 102 -3.07 -9.57 8.90
N PRO A 103 -2.26 -10.61 9.17
CA PRO A 103 -2.72 -12.00 9.03
C PRO A 103 -3.85 -12.38 9.99
N ASN A 104 -4.01 -11.66 11.09
CA ASN A 104 -5.07 -11.92 12.07
C ASN A 104 -6.29 -11.02 11.88
N GLY A 105 -6.37 -10.31 10.77
CA GLY A 105 -7.49 -9.40 10.50
C GLY A 105 -7.43 -8.11 11.31
N ALA A 106 -6.26 -7.78 11.85
CA ALA A 106 -6.07 -6.56 12.62
C ALA A 106 -4.68 -5.99 12.33
N ILE A 107 -4.55 -4.65 12.44
CA ILE A 107 -3.29 -3.97 12.25
C ILE A 107 -2.38 -4.28 13.44
N PRO A 108 -1.16 -4.81 13.21
CA PRO A 108 -0.24 -5.07 14.29
C PRO A 108 0.18 -3.78 14.98
N LYS A 109 0.32 -3.84 16.28
CA LYS A 109 0.88 -2.72 17.05
C LYS A 109 2.38 -2.73 16.87
N ALA A 110 2.93 -1.56 16.60
CA ALA A 110 4.37 -1.40 16.41
C ALA A 110 5.13 -1.66 17.70
#